data_46c59b891fc3f1bf45464e02fa5181fb
#
_entry.id   46c59b891fc3f1bf45464e02fa5181fb
#
_cell.length_a   1.000
_cell.length_b   1.000
_cell.length_c   1.000
_cell.angle_alpha   90.00
_cell.angle_beta   90.00
_cell.angle_gamma   90.00
#
_symmetry.space_group_name_H-M   'P 1'
#
loop_
_entity.id
_entity.type
_entity.pdbx_description
1 polymer ?
#
loop_
_entity_poly.entity_id
_entity_poly.type
_entity_poly.pdbx_seq_one_letter_code
_entity_poly.pdbx_strand_id
1 'polypeptide(L)'
;VGHEDGSPGGYDAIETGDELVSWSRTYCRHAASQYDFDVDLHRVQWEVSTRAKRRAAAVKTPNVDDAEVGEPRRWTGTSSQSVELDIAPTCTMSLSWRAFESFDRGEWTATLRHELVHVEQFQAFGATDHGPAFKRRAEAVDAPVRVRRFAEPKYTLTCEACGADVAYRYRECKLVRESSAYRSACCEAPLDCRERQD
;
A
#
# COMPACT_ATOMS: atom_id res chain seq x y z
N VAL A 1 -2.29 -11.85 28.29
CA VAL A 1 -0.94 -11.26 28.25
C VAL A 1 -0.91 -10.45 26.96
N GLY A 2 -1.17 -9.12 27.06
CA GLY A 2 -1.13 -8.23 25.91
C GLY A 2 0.32 -8.12 25.43
N HIS A 3 0.57 -8.52 24.20
CA HIS A 3 1.78 -8.13 23.53
C HIS A 3 1.70 -6.61 23.31
N GLU A 4 2.48 -5.85 24.08
CA GLU A 4 2.78 -4.48 23.73
C GLU A 4 3.63 -4.58 22.44
N ASP A 5 3.02 -4.24 21.32
CA ASP A 5 3.62 -4.29 19.98
C ASP A 5 4.72 -3.22 19.77
N GLY A 6 5.17 -2.58 20.85
CA GLY A 6 6.18 -1.52 20.86
C GLY A 6 5.83 -0.30 20.02
N SER A 7 4.61 -0.21 19.51
CA SER A 7 4.17 0.92 18.70
C SER A 7 4.19 2.22 19.51
N PRO A 8 4.52 3.36 18.89
CA PRO A 8 4.50 4.64 19.58
C PRO A 8 3.11 4.95 20.12
N GLY A 9 3.03 5.55 21.31
CA GLY A 9 1.78 6.04 21.88
C GLY A 9 1.14 7.15 21.03
N GLY A 10 -0.10 7.53 21.38
CA GLY A 10 -0.74 8.70 20.80
C GLY A 10 -1.33 8.50 19.40
N TYR A 11 -1.62 7.26 18.97
CA TYR A 11 -2.28 6.99 17.69
C TYR A 11 -3.63 7.70 17.58
N ASP A 12 -4.45 7.62 18.63
CA ASP A 12 -5.79 8.22 18.67
C ASP A 12 -5.78 9.75 18.83
N ALA A 13 -4.60 10.35 19.05
CA ALA A 13 -4.42 11.80 19.18
C ALA A 13 -3.85 12.44 17.90
N ILE A 14 -3.74 11.70 16.80
CA ILE A 14 -3.25 12.22 15.51
C ILE A 14 -4.37 13.02 14.84
N GLU A 15 -4.17 14.31 14.66
CA GLU A 15 -5.13 15.24 14.05
C GLU A 15 -4.63 15.87 12.75
N THR A 16 -3.34 15.76 12.44
CA THR A 16 -2.72 16.39 11.27
C THR A 16 -1.90 15.41 10.43
N GLY A 17 -1.68 15.76 9.16
CA GLY A 17 -0.84 14.97 8.26
C GLY A 17 0.62 14.87 8.75
N ASP A 18 1.15 15.92 9.35
CA ASP A 18 2.52 15.93 9.88
C ASP A 18 2.66 15.01 11.09
N GLU A 19 1.66 14.98 11.96
CA GLU A 19 1.60 14.03 13.07
C GLU A 19 1.49 12.59 12.59
N LEU A 20 0.66 12.34 11.56
CA LEU A 20 0.53 11.02 10.94
C LEU A 20 1.87 10.56 10.35
N VAL A 21 2.59 11.43 9.65
CA VAL A 21 3.94 11.14 9.15
C VAL A 21 4.90 10.86 10.31
N SER A 22 4.93 11.71 11.32
CA SER A 22 5.81 11.57 12.48
C SER A 22 5.60 10.25 13.21
N TRP A 23 4.34 9.92 13.47
CA TRP A 23 3.94 8.67 14.13
C TRP A 23 4.32 7.46 13.27
N SER A 24 3.95 7.47 11.97
CA SER A 24 4.22 6.36 11.04
C SER A 24 5.72 6.13 10.85
N ARG A 25 6.53 7.19 10.77
CA ARG A 25 7.99 7.07 10.72
C ARG A 25 8.57 6.44 11.98
N THR A 26 8.06 6.82 13.14
CA THR A 26 8.50 6.26 14.43
C THR A 26 8.13 4.79 14.51
N TYR A 27 6.91 4.43 14.13
CA TYR A 27 6.49 3.03 14.04
C TYR A 27 7.37 2.23 13.06
N CYS A 28 7.60 2.74 11.85
CA CYS A 28 8.42 2.04 10.85
C CYS A 28 9.86 1.79 11.31
N ARG A 29 10.47 2.73 12.05
CA ARG A 29 11.79 2.51 12.66
C ARG A 29 11.78 1.37 13.69
N HIS A 30 10.73 1.34 14.51
CA HIS A 30 10.55 0.27 15.49
C HIS A 30 10.32 -1.08 14.79
N ALA A 31 9.37 -1.13 13.83
CA ALA A 31 9.07 -2.33 13.07
C ALA A 31 10.28 -2.84 12.27
N ALA A 32 11.09 -1.94 11.70
CA ALA A 32 12.30 -2.31 10.98
C ALA A 32 13.26 -3.08 11.88
N SER A 33 13.44 -2.65 13.12
CA SER A 33 14.26 -3.37 14.10
C SER A 33 13.59 -4.64 14.62
N GLN A 34 12.27 -4.60 14.88
CA GLN A 34 11.53 -5.74 15.46
C GLN A 34 11.45 -6.93 14.51
N TYR A 35 11.24 -6.66 13.23
CA TYR A 35 11.04 -7.67 12.18
C TYR A 35 12.28 -7.87 11.29
N ASP A 36 13.40 -7.31 11.67
CA ASP A 36 14.67 -7.44 10.95
C ASP A 36 14.55 -7.09 9.45
N PHE A 37 14.00 -5.89 9.17
CA PHE A 37 13.95 -5.37 7.81
C PHE A 37 15.32 -4.80 7.40
N ASP A 38 15.82 -5.21 6.26
CA ASP A 38 17.01 -4.62 5.64
C ASP A 38 16.63 -3.37 4.82
N VAL A 39 16.37 -2.27 5.52
CA VAL A 39 15.91 -1.01 4.92
C VAL A 39 16.67 0.21 5.44
N ASP A 40 17.04 1.10 4.55
CA ASP A 40 17.52 2.45 4.90
C ASP A 40 16.35 3.44 4.88
N LEU A 41 15.77 3.72 6.05
CA LEU A 41 14.67 4.66 6.21
C LEU A 41 15.05 6.13 5.97
N HIS A 42 16.36 6.48 5.90
CA HIS A 42 16.81 7.81 5.49
C HIS A 42 16.59 8.05 3.99
N ARG A 43 16.42 6.98 3.20
CA ARG A 43 16.10 7.00 1.78
C ARG A 43 14.59 6.96 1.50
N VAL A 44 13.78 7.09 2.52
CA VAL A 44 12.31 7.15 2.39
C VAL A 44 11.84 8.56 2.65
N GLN A 45 11.28 9.19 1.62
CA GLN A 45 10.49 10.42 1.74
C GLN A 45 9.07 10.08 2.17
N TRP A 46 8.39 11.01 2.82
CA TRP A 46 7.07 10.80 3.35
C TRP A 46 6.11 11.89 2.90
N GLU A 47 4.91 11.50 2.53
CA GLU A 47 3.85 12.41 2.18
C GLU A 47 2.48 11.88 2.64
N VAL A 48 1.52 12.79 2.83
CA VAL A 48 0.12 12.44 3.09
C VAL A 48 -0.74 12.84 1.91
N SER A 49 -1.58 11.93 1.45
CA SER A 49 -2.56 12.14 0.40
C SER A 49 -3.98 12.21 0.97
N THR A 50 -4.62 13.36 0.84
CA THR A 50 -6.05 13.54 1.15
C THR A 50 -6.98 13.04 0.04
N ARG A 51 -6.42 12.74 -1.14
CA ARG A 51 -7.18 12.34 -2.34
C ARG A 51 -7.17 10.83 -2.60
N ALA A 52 -6.30 10.07 -1.96
CA ALA A 52 -6.22 8.63 -2.15
C ALA A 52 -7.51 7.95 -1.65
N LYS A 53 -8.17 7.19 -2.54
CA LYS A 53 -9.45 6.51 -2.24
C LYS A 53 -9.35 4.98 -2.25
N ARG A 54 -8.24 4.41 -2.73
CA ARG A 54 -8.12 2.96 -2.97
C ARG A 54 -6.89 2.32 -2.37
N ARG A 55 -5.85 3.10 -2.08
CA ARG A 55 -4.60 2.65 -1.47
C ARG A 55 -4.47 3.31 -0.12
N ALA A 56 -4.39 2.52 0.94
CA ALA A 56 -4.23 3.03 2.29
C ALA A 56 -2.84 3.66 2.47
N ALA A 57 -1.84 3.01 1.92
CA ALA A 57 -0.51 3.57 1.72
C ALA A 57 0.06 3.07 0.39
N ALA A 58 1.19 3.59 -0.04
CA ALA A 58 1.91 3.11 -1.22
C ALA A 58 3.37 3.57 -1.20
N VAL A 59 4.28 2.69 -1.54
CA VAL A 59 5.66 3.05 -1.87
C VAL A 59 5.71 3.45 -3.35
N LYS A 60 6.08 4.71 -3.59
CA LYS A 60 6.34 5.25 -4.93
C LYS A 60 7.83 5.18 -5.19
N THR A 61 8.21 4.47 -6.22
CA THR A 61 9.61 4.27 -6.60
C THR A 61 9.92 4.99 -7.93
N PRO A 62 11.12 5.49 -8.14
CA PRO A 62 11.56 5.83 -9.48
C PRO A 62 11.58 4.58 -10.36
N ASN A 63 11.43 4.78 -11.67
CA ASN A 63 11.61 3.68 -12.62
C ASN A 63 13.10 3.29 -12.66
N VAL A 64 13.37 2.00 -12.58
CA VAL A 64 14.71 1.45 -12.68
C VAL A 64 14.68 0.40 -13.79
N ASP A 65 15.42 0.69 -14.86
CA ASP A 65 15.44 -0.18 -16.04
C ASP A 65 16.04 -1.56 -15.69
N ASP A 66 15.47 -2.60 -16.27
CA ASP A 66 15.90 -4.00 -16.11
C ASP A 66 15.92 -4.49 -14.64
N ALA A 67 15.13 -3.87 -13.76
CA ALA A 67 15.01 -4.29 -12.36
C ALA A 67 13.97 -5.39 -12.20
N GLU A 68 14.34 -6.46 -11.51
CA GLU A 68 13.47 -7.61 -11.26
C GLU A 68 13.57 -8.05 -9.79
N VAL A 69 12.41 -8.34 -9.17
CA VAL A 69 12.38 -8.81 -7.78
C VAL A 69 13.01 -10.19 -7.68
N GLY A 70 14.00 -10.33 -6.79
CA GLY A 70 14.78 -11.54 -6.60
C GLY A 70 16.19 -11.47 -7.19
N GLU A 71 16.47 -10.46 -8.02
CA GLU A 71 17.82 -10.19 -8.52
C GLU A 71 18.45 -9.02 -7.76
N PRO A 72 19.38 -9.26 -6.81
CA PRO A 72 20.00 -8.22 -6.03
C PRO A 72 20.73 -7.20 -6.90
N ARG A 73 20.46 -5.93 -6.66
CA ARG A 73 21.04 -4.83 -7.42
C ARG A 73 22.11 -4.10 -6.62
N ARG A 74 23.23 -3.81 -7.28
CA ARG A 74 24.23 -2.86 -6.76
C ARG A 74 23.89 -1.46 -7.25
N TRP A 75 23.80 -0.53 -6.34
CA TRP A 75 23.49 0.87 -6.64
C TRP A 75 24.79 1.65 -6.82
N THR A 76 25.12 1.98 -8.06
CA THR A 76 26.25 2.86 -8.35
C THR A 76 25.76 4.31 -8.38
N GLY A 77 25.94 5.03 -7.28
CA GLY A 77 25.69 6.45 -7.18
C GLY A 77 26.98 7.24 -7.41
N THR A 78 27.03 8.12 -8.39
CA THR A 78 28.09 9.12 -8.50
C THR A 78 27.83 10.25 -7.51
N SER A 79 28.53 10.28 -6.40
CA SER A 79 28.68 11.52 -5.65
C SER A 79 29.66 12.44 -6.37
N SER A 80 29.49 13.76 -6.23
CA SER A 80 30.38 14.78 -6.81
C SER A 80 31.85 14.71 -6.30
N GLN A 81 32.20 13.69 -5.55
CA GLN A 81 33.54 13.45 -4.97
C GLN A 81 34.14 12.08 -5.35
N SER A 82 33.72 11.47 -6.44
CA SER A 82 34.32 10.23 -7.00
C SER A 82 34.34 9.01 -6.04
N VAL A 83 33.47 8.96 -5.04
CA VAL A 83 33.24 7.78 -4.22
C VAL A 83 32.00 7.07 -4.73
N GLU A 84 32.17 5.87 -5.28
CA GLU A 84 31.04 4.99 -5.61
C GLU A 84 30.41 4.50 -4.29
N LEU A 85 29.24 5.05 -3.97
CA LEU A 85 28.44 4.59 -2.83
C LEU A 85 27.35 3.67 -3.37
N ASP A 86 27.32 2.44 -2.87
CA ASP A 86 26.24 1.46 -3.17
C ASP A 86 24.98 1.85 -2.38
N ILE A 87 24.30 2.90 -2.84
CA ILE A 87 23.16 3.50 -2.12
C ILE A 87 21.93 3.50 -3.03
N ALA A 88 20.89 2.81 -2.62
CA ALA A 88 19.60 2.80 -3.32
C ALA A 88 19.04 4.23 -3.50
N PRO A 89 18.35 4.53 -4.61
CA PRO A 89 17.68 5.81 -4.79
C PRO A 89 16.56 5.98 -3.77
N THR A 90 16.16 7.24 -3.56
CA THR A 90 15.08 7.57 -2.64
C THR A 90 13.74 7.10 -3.19
N CYS A 91 12.92 6.47 -2.36
CA CYS A 91 11.51 6.19 -2.63
C CYS A 91 10.61 7.08 -1.75
N THR A 92 9.30 7.10 -2.03
CA THR A 92 8.33 7.88 -1.25
C THR A 92 7.26 6.98 -0.66
N MET A 93 7.10 7.00 0.66
CA MET A 93 5.97 6.43 1.38
C MET A 93 4.81 7.43 1.36
N SER A 94 3.77 7.11 0.61
CA SER A 94 2.57 7.94 0.48
C SER A 94 1.46 7.38 1.36
N LEU A 95 1.01 8.13 2.35
CA LEU A 95 0.00 7.73 3.33
C LEU A 95 -1.35 8.32 2.95
N SER A 96 -2.44 7.55 3.03
CA SER A 96 -3.80 8.06 2.81
C SER A 96 -4.41 8.52 4.12
N TRP A 97 -4.74 9.82 4.21
CA TRP A 97 -5.46 10.36 5.36
C TRP A 97 -6.81 9.64 5.58
N ARG A 98 -7.56 9.41 4.50
CA ARG A 98 -8.85 8.73 4.56
C ARG A 98 -8.76 7.29 5.05
N ALA A 99 -7.67 6.60 4.72
CA ALA A 99 -7.46 5.25 5.23
C ALA A 99 -7.12 5.29 6.71
N PHE A 100 -6.28 6.22 7.13
CA PHE A 100 -5.96 6.42 8.54
C PHE A 100 -7.23 6.67 9.38
N GLU A 101 -8.14 7.55 8.92
CA GLU A 101 -9.43 7.80 9.57
C GLU A 101 -10.36 6.57 9.64
N SER A 102 -10.14 5.56 8.77
CA SER A 102 -11.01 4.39 8.64
C SER A 102 -10.42 3.12 9.27
N PHE A 103 -9.13 3.12 9.58
CA PHE A 103 -8.40 1.98 10.09
C PHE A 103 -8.18 2.12 11.59
N ASP A 104 -8.29 1.02 12.30
CA ASP A 104 -7.76 0.97 13.65
C ASP A 104 -6.22 0.92 13.64
N ARG A 105 -5.62 1.05 14.81
CA ARG A 105 -4.16 1.03 14.97
C ARG A 105 -3.53 -0.25 14.44
N GLY A 106 -4.18 -1.41 14.67
CA GLY A 106 -3.68 -2.71 14.19
C GLY A 106 -3.65 -2.79 12.66
N GLU A 107 -4.74 -2.36 12.01
CA GLU A 107 -4.83 -2.29 10.55
C GLU A 107 -3.83 -1.30 9.95
N TRP A 108 -3.63 -0.15 10.60
CA TRP A 108 -2.67 0.85 10.15
C TRP A 108 -1.23 0.36 10.26
N THR A 109 -0.85 -0.22 11.40
CA THR A 109 0.48 -0.79 11.60
C THR A 109 0.77 -1.96 10.67
N ALA A 110 -0.20 -2.85 10.43
CA ALA A 110 -0.09 -3.93 9.46
C ALA A 110 0.08 -3.40 8.02
N THR A 111 -0.62 -2.29 7.68
CA THR A 111 -0.43 -1.59 6.39
C THR A 111 0.99 -1.03 6.27
N LEU A 112 1.52 -0.39 7.31
CA LEU A 112 2.89 0.14 7.28
C LEU A 112 3.94 -0.98 7.12
N ARG A 113 3.75 -2.14 7.75
CA ARG A 113 4.62 -3.30 7.53
C ARG A 113 4.55 -3.83 6.11
N HIS A 114 3.35 -3.85 5.50
CA HIS A 114 3.20 -4.17 4.07
C HIS A 114 4.03 -3.24 3.18
N GLU A 115 3.96 -1.94 3.42
CA GLU A 115 4.74 -0.97 2.65
C GLU A 115 6.24 -1.07 2.93
N LEU A 116 6.65 -1.44 4.15
CA LEU A 116 8.07 -1.70 4.45
C LEU A 116 8.62 -2.88 3.64
N VAL A 117 7.83 -3.93 3.37
CA VAL A 117 8.25 -5.01 2.46
C VAL A 117 8.52 -4.46 1.06
N HIS A 118 7.72 -3.50 0.57
CA HIS A 118 7.99 -2.86 -0.71
C HIS A 118 9.24 -1.96 -0.68
N VAL A 119 9.51 -1.26 0.43
CA VAL A 119 10.76 -0.51 0.59
C VAL A 119 11.97 -1.46 0.54
N GLU A 120 11.91 -2.58 1.29
CA GLU A 120 12.94 -3.62 1.30
C GLU A 120 13.18 -4.19 -0.11
N GLN A 121 12.11 -4.56 -0.83
CA GLN A 121 12.23 -5.04 -2.22
C GLN A 121 12.86 -3.98 -3.13
N PHE A 122 12.40 -2.73 -3.05
CA PHE A 122 12.93 -1.68 -3.91
C PHE A 122 14.40 -1.42 -3.63
N GLN A 123 14.80 -1.33 -2.37
CA GLN A 123 16.19 -1.08 -2.00
C GLN A 123 17.11 -2.25 -2.36
N ALA A 124 16.62 -3.48 -2.28
CA ALA A 124 17.39 -4.67 -2.65
C ALA A 124 17.45 -4.92 -4.17
N PHE A 125 16.35 -4.67 -4.89
CA PHE A 125 16.18 -5.13 -6.28
C PHE A 125 15.90 -4.00 -7.29
N GLY A 126 15.48 -2.84 -6.86
CA GLY A 126 15.02 -1.76 -7.76
C GLY A 126 13.58 -1.93 -8.29
N ALA A 127 12.92 -3.00 -7.90
CA ALA A 127 11.56 -3.36 -8.31
C ALA A 127 10.71 -3.77 -7.11
N THR A 128 9.40 -3.74 -7.27
CA THR A 128 8.43 -4.19 -6.26
C THR A 128 7.33 -5.03 -6.89
N ASP A 129 6.92 -6.11 -6.24
CA ASP A 129 5.79 -6.93 -6.66
C ASP A 129 5.02 -7.50 -5.46
N HIS A 130 3.97 -8.30 -5.72
CA HIS A 130 3.28 -9.13 -4.74
C HIS A 130 3.46 -10.63 -5.05
N GLY A 131 4.60 -10.98 -5.59
CA GLY A 131 4.99 -12.33 -5.95
C GLY A 131 5.21 -13.25 -4.73
N PRO A 132 5.72 -14.46 -4.94
CA PRO A 132 5.94 -15.42 -3.86
C PRO A 132 6.91 -14.93 -2.76
N ALA A 133 7.93 -14.15 -3.14
CA ALA A 133 8.89 -13.59 -2.19
C ALA A 133 8.22 -12.56 -1.27
N PHE A 134 7.43 -11.64 -1.84
CA PHE A 134 6.63 -10.70 -1.07
C PHE A 134 5.69 -11.41 -0.09
N LYS A 135 4.94 -12.43 -0.55
CA LYS A 135 3.97 -13.13 0.30
C LYS A 135 4.63 -13.80 1.51
N ARG A 136 5.76 -14.47 1.31
CA ARG A 136 6.53 -15.06 2.42
C ARG A 136 7.04 -14.00 3.40
N ARG A 137 7.54 -12.87 2.87
CA ARG A 137 8.04 -11.79 3.72
C ARG A 137 6.91 -11.11 4.48
N ALA A 138 5.77 -10.83 3.83
CA ALA A 138 4.59 -10.26 4.46
C ALA A 138 4.06 -11.13 5.60
N GLU A 139 3.99 -12.45 5.41
CA GLU A 139 3.64 -13.41 6.46
C GLU A 139 4.62 -13.36 7.64
N ALA A 140 5.93 -13.34 7.37
CA ALA A 140 6.96 -13.29 8.41
C ALA A 140 6.94 -12.01 9.25
N VAL A 141 6.41 -10.91 8.72
CA VAL A 141 6.31 -9.62 9.42
C VAL A 141 4.87 -9.29 9.86
N ASP A 142 3.98 -10.27 9.83
CA ASP A 142 2.58 -10.12 10.20
C ASP A 142 1.90 -8.95 9.44
N ALA A 143 2.11 -8.92 8.12
CA ALA A 143 1.52 -7.94 7.22
C ALA A 143 0.54 -8.60 6.24
N PRO A 144 -0.58 -7.95 5.88
CA PRO A 144 -1.51 -8.50 4.91
C PRO A 144 -0.89 -8.46 3.51
N VAL A 145 -1.10 -9.49 2.70
CA VAL A 145 -0.73 -9.47 1.28
C VAL A 145 -1.57 -8.44 0.50
N ARG A 146 -2.77 -8.16 0.97
CA ARG A 146 -3.68 -7.15 0.42
C ARG A 146 -4.29 -6.35 1.55
N VAL A 147 -4.06 -5.06 1.53
CA VAL A 147 -4.70 -4.12 2.47
C VAL A 147 -6.18 -4.01 2.13
N ARG A 148 -7.05 -3.99 3.15
CA ARG A 148 -8.49 -3.84 2.95
C ARG A 148 -8.85 -2.52 2.28
N ARG A 149 -9.97 -2.51 1.60
CA ARG A 149 -10.53 -1.29 1.02
C ARG A 149 -11.21 -0.48 2.13
N PHE A 150 -11.00 0.83 2.12
CA PHE A 150 -11.54 1.76 3.11
C PHE A 150 -12.53 2.76 2.51
N ALA A 151 -12.44 3.04 1.21
CA ALA A 151 -13.41 3.90 0.55
C ALA A 151 -14.60 3.09 0.04
N GLU A 152 -15.80 3.59 0.25
CA GLU A 152 -16.98 3.02 -0.35
C GLU A 152 -17.02 3.30 -1.86
N PRO A 153 -17.43 2.32 -2.66
CA PRO A 153 -17.50 2.50 -4.09
C PRO A 153 -18.64 3.47 -4.45
N LYS A 154 -18.41 4.30 -5.47
CA LYS A 154 -19.48 5.13 -6.05
C LYS A 154 -20.48 4.28 -6.85
N TYR A 155 -20.00 3.21 -7.50
CA TYR A 155 -20.82 2.31 -8.31
C TYR A 155 -20.59 0.86 -7.87
N THR A 156 -21.67 0.15 -7.62
CA THR A 156 -21.67 -1.30 -7.41
C THR A 156 -22.34 -1.97 -8.61
N LEU A 157 -21.63 -2.93 -9.22
CA LEU A 157 -22.17 -3.73 -10.31
C LEU A 157 -22.53 -5.11 -9.76
N THR A 158 -23.79 -5.50 -9.95
CA THR A 158 -24.34 -6.77 -9.45
C THR A 158 -24.80 -7.65 -10.62
N CYS A 159 -24.83 -8.95 -10.39
CA CYS A 159 -25.40 -9.90 -11.34
C CYS A 159 -26.94 -9.78 -11.31
N GLU A 160 -27.59 -9.55 -12.46
CA GLU A 160 -29.06 -9.44 -12.54
C GLU A 160 -29.77 -10.75 -12.14
N ALA A 161 -29.12 -11.91 -12.33
CA ALA A 161 -29.77 -13.20 -12.04
C ALA A 161 -29.73 -13.58 -10.56
N CYS A 162 -28.62 -13.34 -9.85
CA CYS A 162 -28.44 -13.79 -8.46
C CYS A 162 -28.18 -12.65 -7.46
N GLY A 163 -28.05 -11.41 -7.92
CA GLY A 163 -27.79 -10.26 -7.07
C GLY A 163 -26.37 -10.18 -6.49
N ALA A 164 -25.48 -11.12 -6.82
CA ALA A 164 -24.13 -11.12 -6.30
C ALA A 164 -23.32 -9.91 -6.80
N ASP A 165 -22.53 -9.31 -5.91
CA ASP A 165 -21.61 -8.24 -6.26
C ASP A 165 -20.52 -8.77 -7.21
N VAL A 166 -20.41 -8.14 -8.39
CA VAL A 166 -19.45 -8.53 -9.43
C VAL A 166 -18.26 -7.58 -9.46
N ALA A 167 -18.51 -6.27 -9.34
CA ALA A 167 -17.44 -5.28 -9.40
C ALA A 167 -17.81 -3.98 -8.68
N TYR A 168 -16.78 -3.28 -8.22
CA TYR A 168 -16.89 -1.96 -7.60
C TYR A 168 -16.12 -0.93 -8.42
N ARG A 169 -16.67 0.26 -8.60
CA ARG A 169 -16.02 1.38 -9.29
C ARG A 169 -16.15 2.66 -8.48
N TYR A 170 -15.09 3.47 -8.51
CA TYR A 170 -14.99 4.74 -7.78
C TYR A 170 -15.16 5.96 -8.68
N ARG A 171 -15.25 5.73 -9.98
CA ARG A 171 -15.51 6.73 -11.02
C ARG A 171 -16.25 6.09 -12.16
N GLU A 172 -16.95 6.89 -12.95
CA GLU A 172 -17.55 6.44 -14.19
C GLU A 172 -16.49 5.88 -15.16
N CYS A 173 -16.80 4.78 -15.79
CA CYS A 173 -15.98 4.12 -16.79
C CYS A 173 -16.87 3.34 -17.77
N LYS A 174 -16.29 2.75 -18.81
CA LYS A 174 -17.05 1.99 -19.81
C LYS A 174 -17.93 0.90 -19.19
N LEU A 175 -17.37 0.13 -18.23
CA LEU A 175 -18.13 -0.92 -17.53
C LEU A 175 -19.36 -0.36 -16.77
N VAL A 176 -19.28 0.85 -16.23
CA VAL A 176 -20.41 1.51 -15.54
C VAL A 176 -21.47 1.96 -16.53
N ARG A 177 -21.05 2.61 -17.64
CA ARG A 177 -21.98 3.14 -18.65
C ARG A 177 -22.68 2.07 -19.46
N GLU A 178 -21.99 0.95 -19.67
CA GLU A 178 -22.46 -0.13 -20.56
C GLU A 178 -22.60 -1.45 -19.77
N SER A 179 -23.00 -1.39 -18.49
CA SER A 179 -23.01 -2.55 -17.59
C SER A 179 -23.78 -3.73 -18.14
N SER A 180 -24.93 -3.49 -18.77
CA SER A 180 -25.79 -4.53 -19.36
C SER A 180 -25.15 -5.29 -20.54
N ALA A 181 -24.12 -4.72 -21.18
CA ALA A 181 -23.36 -5.38 -22.25
C ALA A 181 -22.38 -6.43 -21.72
N TYR A 182 -22.06 -6.39 -20.44
CA TYR A 182 -21.16 -7.34 -19.78
C TYR A 182 -21.92 -8.48 -19.13
N ARG A 183 -21.21 -9.59 -18.89
CA ARG A 183 -21.79 -10.78 -18.27
C ARG A 183 -21.04 -11.11 -16.97
N SER A 184 -21.82 -11.51 -15.96
CA SER A 184 -21.28 -12.00 -14.69
C SER A 184 -20.61 -13.36 -14.85
N ALA A 185 -19.52 -13.60 -14.14
CA ALA A 185 -18.88 -14.92 -14.14
C ALA A 185 -19.68 -15.99 -13.38
N CYS A 186 -20.60 -15.59 -12.50
CA CYS A 186 -21.39 -16.50 -11.68
C CYS A 186 -22.59 -17.10 -12.42
N CYS A 187 -23.30 -16.32 -13.26
CA CYS A 187 -24.55 -16.75 -13.91
C CYS A 187 -24.60 -16.43 -15.39
N GLU A 188 -23.54 -15.87 -15.98
CA GLU A 188 -23.50 -15.37 -17.36
C GLU A 188 -24.63 -14.38 -17.70
N ALA A 189 -25.24 -13.78 -16.67
CA ALA A 189 -26.30 -12.80 -16.78
C ALA A 189 -25.75 -11.37 -16.96
N PRO A 190 -26.53 -10.43 -17.48
CA PRO A 190 -26.17 -9.02 -17.54
C PRO A 190 -25.82 -8.45 -16.17
N LEU A 191 -25.12 -7.32 -16.15
CA LEU A 191 -24.81 -6.59 -14.92
C LEU A 191 -25.75 -5.40 -14.75
N ASP A 192 -26.36 -5.30 -13.58
CA ASP A 192 -26.99 -4.08 -13.08
C ASP A 192 -25.95 -3.17 -12.42
N CYS A 193 -26.05 -1.86 -12.62
CA CYS A 193 -25.16 -0.88 -12.05
C CYS A 193 -25.91 0.09 -11.14
N ARG A 194 -25.59 0.10 -9.87
CA ARG A 194 -26.15 1.01 -8.88
C ARG A 194 -25.14 2.09 -8.52
N GLU A 195 -25.55 3.33 -8.67
CA GLU A 195 -24.82 4.49 -8.16
C GLU A 195 -25.25 4.76 -6.74
N ARG A 196 -24.26 4.93 -5.84
CA ARG A 196 -24.51 5.37 -4.48
C ARG A 196 -24.94 6.84 -4.50
N GLN A 197 -26.06 7.13 -3.91
CA GLN A 197 -26.48 8.50 -3.61
C GLN A 197 -25.72 8.95 -2.35
N ASP A 198 -24.98 10.04 -2.46
CA ASP A 198 -24.26 10.68 -1.33
C ASP A 198 -25.24 11.33 -0.36
#